data_3085b376d605549c5b6687769a6b2117
#
_entry.id   3085b376d605549c5b6687769a6b2117
#
_cell.length_a   1.000
_cell.length_b   1.000
_cell.length_c   1.000
_cell.angle_alpha   90.00
_cell.angle_beta   90.00
_cell.angle_gamma   90.00
#
_symmetry.space_group_name_H-M   'P 1'
#
loop_
_entity.id
_entity.type
_entity.pdbx_description
1 polymer ?
#
loop_
_entity_poly.entity_id
_entity_poly.type
_entity_poly.pdbx_seq_one_letter_code
_entity_poly.pdbx_strand_id
1 'polypeptide(L)'
;HSIRRRQRQMCIRDSTSIGKIKSKPSALLTFLEGKSISAITKNHTFEIGKALAEMHIKVENFNLNKKNDLSFDGWDKLIEINQKKLDILEIDLYENLKGQQKKIKNAWPKNLPSGIIHADLFPDNVLFLDNKVSGLIDFYFSCNDFFAYDLSICINAWCFNEDNNFSKENFKTLVNGYHEVRPLSEKELNSLPVLCSGSALRFLLTRVDNWNSSKGKGIDIVSYQDPREFLERLNFHSKIDDL
;
A
#
# COMPACT_ATOMS: atom_id res chain seq x y z
N HIS A 1 12.08 14.80 -35.27
CA HIS A 1 11.83 15.52 -34.00
C HIS A 1 10.70 14.82 -33.25
N SER A 2 11.08 13.89 -32.36
CA SER A 2 10.13 13.27 -31.43
C SER A 2 9.87 14.23 -30.27
N ILE A 3 8.76 14.89 -30.28
CA ILE A 3 8.29 15.67 -29.14
C ILE A 3 7.79 14.66 -28.12
N ARG A 4 8.57 14.42 -27.06
CA ARG A 4 8.08 13.74 -25.85
C ARG A 4 6.93 14.59 -25.29
N ARG A 5 5.69 14.20 -25.56
CA ARG A 5 4.52 14.79 -24.94
C ARG A 5 4.61 14.47 -23.44
N ARG A 6 4.85 15.48 -22.62
CA ARG A 6 4.65 15.38 -21.16
C ARG A 6 3.19 14.99 -20.95
N GLN A 7 2.97 13.97 -20.14
CA GLN A 7 1.62 13.64 -19.69
C GLN A 7 1.00 14.90 -19.07
N ARG A 8 0.02 15.45 -19.74
CA ARG A 8 -0.75 16.60 -19.26
C ARG A 8 -2.14 16.09 -18.96
N GLN A 9 -2.58 16.27 -17.73
CA GLN A 9 -4.00 16.21 -17.43
C GLN A 9 -4.70 17.20 -18.37
N MET A 10 -5.60 16.70 -19.23
CA MET A 10 -6.37 17.59 -20.08
C MET A 10 -7.36 18.33 -19.20
N CYS A 11 -7.11 19.64 -19.01
CA CYS A 11 -8.07 20.53 -18.39
C CYS A 11 -9.32 20.57 -19.24
N ILE A 12 -10.45 20.31 -18.63
CA ILE A 12 -11.75 20.55 -19.23
C ILE A 12 -11.93 22.07 -19.39
N ARG A 13 -12.72 22.49 -20.37
CA ARG A 13 -12.87 23.84 -20.94
C ARG A 13 -13.05 24.98 -19.94
N ASP A 14 -13.35 24.70 -18.70
CA ASP A 14 -13.66 25.62 -17.58
C ASP A 14 -12.66 25.58 -16.43
N SER A 15 -11.44 25.07 -16.67
CA SER A 15 -10.36 24.96 -15.70
C SER A 15 -10.63 23.98 -14.52
N THR A 16 -11.68 23.17 -14.60
CA THR A 16 -11.95 22.12 -13.60
C THR A 16 -11.39 20.78 -14.08
N SER A 17 -10.66 20.09 -13.21
CA SER A 17 -10.10 18.76 -13.50
C SER A 17 -11.15 17.64 -13.41
N ILE A 18 -12.33 17.93 -12.87
CA ILE A 18 -13.43 16.99 -12.68
C ILE A 18 -14.69 17.54 -13.35
N GLY A 19 -15.20 16.83 -14.36
CA GLY A 19 -16.49 17.09 -14.99
C GLY A 19 -17.59 16.18 -14.47
N LYS A 20 -18.74 16.20 -15.14
CA LYS A 20 -19.85 15.28 -14.86
C LYS A 20 -20.28 14.56 -16.15
N ILE A 21 -20.40 13.24 -16.09
CA ILE A 21 -21.00 12.40 -17.12
C ILE A 21 -22.17 11.65 -16.49
N LYS A 22 -23.41 11.85 -17.01
CA LYS A 22 -24.64 11.28 -16.45
C LYS A 22 -24.75 11.54 -14.94
N SER A 23 -24.50 12.79 -14.52
CA SER A 23 -24.53 13.27 -13.13
C SER A 23 -23.47 12.66 -12.18
N LYS A 24 -22.56 11.83 -12.68
CA LYS A 24 -21.44 11.26 -11.89
C LYS A 24 -20.17 12.08 -12.08
N PRO A 25 -19.40 12.35 -11.01
CA PRO A 25 -18.08 12.96 -11.16
C PRO A 25 -17.22 12.12 -12.12
N SER A 26 -16.56 12.80 -13.05
CA SER A 26 -15.75 12.12 -14.08
C SER A 26 -14.53 12.95 -14.41
N ALA A 27 -13.39 12.30 -14.61
CA ALA A 27 -12.15 12.91 -15.05
C ALA A 27 -11.66 12.26 -16.35
N LEU A 28 -11.07 13.05 -17.23
CA LEU A 28 -10.38 12.55 -18.41
C LEU A 28 -8.88 12.56 -18.12
N LEU A 29 -8.25 11.39 -18.12
CA LEU A 29 -6.84 11.23 -17.87
C LEU A 29 -6.12 10.74 -19.12
N THR A 30 -4.83 11.04 -19.25
CA THR A 30 -3.98 10.45 -20.28
C THR A 30 -3.87 8.94 -20.04
N PHE A 31 -4.06 8.15 -21.08
CA PHE A 31 -3.84 6.70 -21.02
C PHE A 31 -2.36 6.40 -20.70
N LEU A 32 -2.12 5.58 -19.71
CA LEU A 32 -0.77 5.12 -19.33
C LEU A 32 -0.49 3.80 -20.06
N GLU A 33 0.61 3.78 -20.82
CA GLU A 33 1.07 2.57 -21.48
C GLU A 33 1.75 1.66 -20.46
N GLY A 34 1.62 0.34 -20.64
CA GLY A 34 2.22 -0.67 -19.77
C GLY A 34 1.20 -1.71 -19.30
N LYS A 35 1.69 -2.67 -18.55
CA LYS A 35 0.89 -3.77 -17.98
C LYS A 35 1.34 -4.03 -16.54
N SER A 36 0.43 -4.49 -15.71
CA SER A 36 0.78 -5.08 -14.42
C SER A 36 1.54 -6.40 -14.64
N ILE A 37 2.40 -6.75 -13.70
CA ILE A 37 3.24 -7.95 -13.77
C ILE A 37 2.54 -9.14 -13.14
N SER A 38 2.81 -10.34 -13.66
CA SER A 38 2.33 -11.61 -13.11
C SER A 38 3.33 -12.27 -12.17
N ALA A 39 4.62 -11.93 -12.27
CA ALA A 39 5.67 -12.48 -11.43
C ALA A 39 6.66 -11.38 -11.01
N ILE A 40 6.90 -11.27 -9.72
CA ILE A 40 7.80 -10.28 -9.15
C ILE A 40 9.26 -10.72 -9.36
N THR A 41 10.09 -9.81 -9.85
CA THR A 41 11.54 -9.99 -9.97
C THR A 41 12.27 -8.93 -9.16
N LYS A 42 13.57 -9.13 -8.91
CA LYS A 42 14.44 -8.13 -8.26
C LYS A 42 14.46 -6.78 -8.98
N ASN A 43 14.44 -6.81 -10.31
CA ASN A 43 14.38 -5.58 -11.09
C ASN A 43 13.07 -4.84 -10.83
N HIS A 44 11.94 -5.56 -10.75
CA HIS A 44 10.65 -4.94 -10.44
C HIS A 44 10.66 -4.30 -9.05
N THR A 45 11.21 -4.98 -8.04
CA THR A 45 11.28 -4.41 -6.67
C THR A 45 12.20 -3.21 -6.59
N PHE A 46 13.32 -3.20 -7.33
CA PHE A 46 14.19 -2.03 -7.42
C PHE A 46 13.48 -0.84 -8.08
N GLU A 47 12.85 -1.06 -9.23
CA GLU A 47 12.15 -0.02 -9.98
C GLU A 47 10.95 0.54 -9.20
N ILE A 48 10.21 -0.29 -8.45
CA ILE A 48 9.11 0.22 -7.62
C ILE A 48 9.62 1.03 -6.43
N GLY A 49 10.75 0.62 -5.81
CA GLY A 49 11.39 1.43 -4.78
C GLY A 49 11.73 2.83 -5.28
N LYS A 50 12.33 2.93 -6.47
CA LYS A 50 12.64 4.22 -7.12
C LYS A 50 11.38 5.03 -7.41
N ALA A 51 10.38 4.41 -8.03
CA ALA A 51 9.14 5.09 -8.42
C ALA A 51 8.37 5.62 -7.21
N LEU A 52 8.33 4.86 -6.10
CA LEU A 52 7.74 5.30 -4.85
C LEU A 52 8.48 6.52 -4.27
N ALA A 53 9.80 6.46 -4.22
CA ALA A 53 10.63 7.57 -3.73
C ALA A 53 10.47 8.83 -4.59
N GLU A 54 10.46 8.68 -5.92
CA GLU A 54 10.18 9.79 -6.84
C GLU A 54 8.79 10.39 -6.63
N MET A 55 7.78 9.55 -6.39
CA MET A 55 6.43 10.03 -6.08
C MET A 55 6.46 10.86 -4.79
N HIS A 56 7.06 10.35 -3.71
CA HIS A 56 7.14 11.07 -2.44
C HIS A 56 7.81 12.44 -2.57
N ILE A 57 8.92 12.54 -3.33
CA ILE A 57 9.60 13.82 -3.60
C ILE A 57 8.70 14.76 -4.42
N LYS A 58 8.02 14.25 -5.45
CA LYS A 58 7.17 15.07 -6.33
C LYS A 58 5.96 15.67 -5.63
N VAL A 59 5.44 15.00 -4.60
CA VAL A 59 4.26 15.44 -3.85
C VAL A 59 4.60 16.16 -2.55
N GLU A 60 5.87 16.34 -2.20
CA GLU A 60 6.32 16.98 -0.96
C GLU A 60 5.71 18.37 -0.73
N ASN A 61 5.54 19.14 -1.82
CA ASN A 61 4.93 20.47 -1.78
C ASN A 61 3.44 20.48 -2.17
N PHE A 62 2.82 19.31 -2.28
CA PHE A 62 1.41 19.22 -2.63
C PHE A 62 0.54 19.44 -1.39
N ASN A 63 -0.17 20.54 -1.36
CA ASN A 63 -0.93 20.97 -0.18
C ASN A 63 -2.32 20.30 -0.14
N LEU A 64 -2.34 19.00 0.13
CA LEU A 64 -3.55 18.24 0.43
C LEU A 64 -3.45 17.69 1.86
N ASN A 65 -4.48 17.88 2.65
CA ASN A 65 -4.57 17.30 4.00
C ASN A 65 -5.74 16.31 4.04
N LYS A 66 -5.41 15.03 3.92
CA LYS A 66 -6.36 13.91 4.06
C LYS A 66 -5.81 12.95 5.11
N LYS A 67 -6.51 12.83 6.24
CA LYS A 67 -6.14 11.88 7.30
C LYS A 67 -6.15 10.44 6.76
N ASN A 68 -5.26 9.60 7.29
CA ASN A 68 -5.31 8.16 7.06
C ASN A 68 -6.44 7.54 7.90
N ASP A 69 -7.58 7.25 7.27
CA ASP A 69 -8.74 6.63 7.93
C ASP A 69 -8.50 5.15 8.28
N LEU A 70 -7.47 4.53 7.70
CA LEU A 70 -7.05 3.14 7.96
C LEU A 70 -5.80 3.09 8.86
N SER A 71 -5.68 4.06 9.79
CA SER A 71 -4.70 4.09 10.89
C SER A 71 -5.35 3.59 12.19
N PHE A 72 -4.86 3.99 13.34
CA PHE A 72 -5.26 3.45 14.65
C PHE A 72 -6.76 3.45 14.91
N ASP A 73 -7.46 4.58 14.66
CA ASP A 73 -8.91 4.65 14.86
C ASP A 73 -9.67 3.70 13.91
N GLY A 74 -9.16 3.55 12.69
CA GLY A 74 -9.69 2.61 11.71
C GLY A 74 -9.46 1.15 12.12
N TRP A 75 -8.29 0.84 12.67
CA TRP A 75 -7.99 -0.51 13.17
C TRP A 75 -8.88 -0.89 14.36
N ASP A 76 -9.04 0.02 15.35
CA ASP A 76 -9.93 -0.18 16.49
C ASP A 76 -11.33 -0.53 16.00
N LYS A 77 -11.88 0.30 15.12
CA LYS A 77 -13.21 0.08 14.54
C LYS A 77 -13.31 -1.25 13.79
N LEU A 78 -12.35 -1.57 12.92
CA LEU A 78 -12.40 -2.79 12.11
C LEU A 78 -12.26 -4.05 12.97
N ILE A 79 -11.46 -4.04 14.02
CA ILE A 79 -11.34 -5.15 14.96
C ILE A 79 -12.70 -5.39 15.65
N GLU A 80 -13.31 -4.35 16.21
CA GLU A 80 -14.56 -4.47 16.95
C GLU A 80 -15.72 -4.95 16.07
N ILE A 81 -15.91 -4.37 14.88
CA ILE A 81 -17.04 -4.76 14.01
C ILE A 81 -16.86 -6.14 13.38
N ASN A 82 -15.64 -6.67 13.31
CA ASN A 82 -15.35 -7.96 12.71
C ASN A 82 -15.02 -9.08 13.71
N GLN A 83 -15.25 -8.89 15.00
CA GLN A 83 -14.95 -9.88 16.05
C GLN A 83 -15.33 -11.30 15.63
N LYS A 84 -16.58 -11.54 15.25
CA LYS A 84 -17.05 -12.88 14.86
C LYS A 84 -16.34 -13.45 13.65
N LYS A 85 -15.98 -12.60 12.67
CA LYS A 85 -15.26 -13.04 11.47
C LYS A 85 -13.82 -13.40 11.80
N LEU A 86 -13.19 -12.68 12.71
CA LEU A 86 -11.84 -12.94 13.17
C LEU A 86 -11.75 -14.30 13.87
N ASP A 87 -12.67 -14.59 14.80
CA ASP A 87 -12.69 -15.86 15.53
C ASP A 87 -13.12 -17.06 14.66
N ILE A 88 -13.79 -16.81 13.52
CA ILE A 88 -14.03 -17.83 12.49
C ILE A 88 -12.76 -18.10 11.67
N LEU A 89 -11.93 -17.08 11.46
CA LEU A 89 -10.69 -17.22 10.71
C LEU A 89 -9.65 -18.03 11.50
N GLU A 90 -9.51 -17.76 12.79
CA GLU A 90 -8.65 -18.45 13.74
C GLU A 90 -9.23 -18.29 15.15
N ILE A 91 -9.16 -19.35 15.98
CA ILE A 91 -9.67 -19.32 17.35
C ILE A 91 -8.92 -18.27 18.17
N ASP A 92 -9.67 -17.45 18.93
CA ASP A 92 -9.16 -16.37 19.79
C ASP A 92 -8.40 -15.26 19.02
N LEU A 93 -8.57 -15.17 17.69
CA LEU A 93 -7.87 -14.20 16.88
C LEU A 93 -8.24 -12.74 17.25
N TYR A 94 -9.49 -12.51 17.63
CA TYR A 94 -9.94 -11.18 18.06
C TYR A 94 -9.10 -10.65 19.25
N GLU A 95 -8.97 -11.42 20.32
CA GLU A 95 -8.18 -11.01 21.50
C GLU A 95 -6.68 -10.94 21.18
N ASN A 96 -6.17 -11.88 20.37
CA ASN A 96 -4.78 -11.88 19.92
C ASN A 96 -4.45 -10.59 19.14
N LEU A 97 -5.31 -10.17 18.21
CA LEU A 97 -5.10 -8.96 17.42
C LEU A 97 -5.19 -7.69 18.26
N LYS A 98 -6.05 -7.62 19.26
CA LYS A 98 -6.06 -6.50 20.22
C LYS A 98 -4.72 -6.38 20.96
N GLY A 99 -4.17 -7.51 21.39
CA GLY A 99 -2.85 -7.58 22.02
C GLY A 99 -1.73 -7.12 21.08
N GLN A 100 -1.71 -7.61 19.85
CA GLN A 100 -0.73 -7.22 18.83
C GLN A 100 -0.87 -5.74 18.47
N GLN A 101 -2.08 -5.25 18.22
CA GLN A 101 -2.34 -3.85 17.92
C GLN A 101 -1.82 -2.92 19.03
N LYS A 102 -2.04 -3.28 20.30
CA LYS A 102 -1.52 -2.51 21.45
C LYS A 102 0.01 -2.44 21.43
N LYS A 103 0.69 -3.56 21.12
CA LYS A 103 2.15 -3.58 20.98
C LYS A 103 2.61 -2.67 19.83
N ILE A 104 1.98 -2.77 18.66
CA ILE A 104 2.28 -1.95 17.49
C ILE A 104 2.08 -0.46 17.82
N LYS A 105 0.95 -0.08 18.44
CA LYS A 105 0.68 1.31 18.85
C LYS A 105 1.75 1.87 19.80
N ASN A 106 2.19 1.07 20.77
CA ASN A 106 3.19 1.49 21.76
C ASN A 106 4.59 1.69 21.12
N ALA A 107 4.93 0.87 20.13
CA ALA A 107 6.19 0.92 19.40
C ALA A 107 6.15 1.86 18.19
N TRP A 108 4.99 2.46 17.88
CA TRP A 108 4.83 3.28 16.67
C TRP A 108 5.76 4.49 16.67
N PRO A 109 6.52 4.71 15.60
CA PRO A 109 7.48 5.79 15.55
C PRO A 109 6.78 7.16 15.62
N LYS A 110 7.51 8.15 16.13
CA LYS A 110 7.10 9.54 16.15
C LYS A 110 8.08 10.37 15.34
N ASN A 111 7.57 11.42 14.68
CA ASN A 111 8.43 12.39 13.98
C ASN A 111 9.31 11.73 12.89
N LEU A 112 8.70 10.92 12.04
CA LEU A 112 9.30 10.49 10.77
C LEU A 112 8.91 11.48 9.66
N PRO A 113 9.71 11.56 8.58
CA PRO A 113 9.32 12.27 7.37
C PRO A 113 7.97 11.79 6.85
N SER A 114 7.08 12.73 6.54
CA SER A 114 5.69 12.44 6.19
C SER A 114 5.20 13.37 5.09
N GLY A 115 4.20 12.93 4.38
CA GLY A 115 3.56 13.66 3.30
C GLY A 115 2.45 12.83 2.70
N ILE A 116 2.11 13.09 1.44
CA ILE A 116 1.13 12.27 0.72
C ILE A 116 1.78 10.94 0.36
N ILE A 117 1.10 9.87 0.73
CA ILE A 117 1.47 8.49 0.40
C ILE A 117 0.43 7.88 -0.53
N HIS A 118 0.81 6.84 -1.27
CA HIS A 118 -0.12 6.05 -2.09
C HIS A 118 -1.04 5.20 -1.24
N ALA A 119 -0.47 4.57 -0.24
CA ALA A 119 -1.13 3.71 0.74
C ALA A 119 -1.76 2.41 0.20
N ASP A 120 -1.55 2.06 -1.08
CA ASP A 120 -2.07 0.83 -1.70
C ASP A 120 -1.25 0.37 -2.93
N LEU A 121 0.09 0.51 -2.86
CA LEU A 121 0.95 0.26 -4.02
C LEU A 121 1.31 -1.23 -4.17
N PHE A 122 0.30 -2.01 -4.57
CA PHE A 122 0.41 -3.42 -4.93
C PHE A 122 0.79 -3.63 -6.40
N PRO A 123 1.19 -4.85 -6.80
CA PRO A 123 1.58 -5.14 -8.19
C PRO A 123 0.53 -4.81 -9.24
N ASP A 124 -0.76 -4.94 -8.93
CA ASP A 124 -1.89 -4.60 -9.80
C ASP A 124 -2.08 -3.09 -9.98
N ASN A 125 -1.55 -2.27 -9.07
CA ASN A 125 -1.58 -0.80 -9.13
C ASN A 125 -0.33 -0.19 -9.78
N VAL A 126 0.55 -1.02 -10.36
CA VAL A 126 1.78 -0.58 -11.03
C VAL A 126 1.84 -1.09 -12.46
N LEU A 127 2.04 -0.18 -13.39
CA LEU A 127 2.25 -0.51 -14.80
C LEU A 127 3.73 -0.51 -15.12
N PHE A 128 4.17 -1.54 -15.84
CA PHE A 128 5.53 -1.69 -16.35
C PHE A 128 5.54 -1.66 -17.88
N LEU A 129 6.54 -1.00 -18.44
CA LEU A 129 6.90 -1.03 -19.85
C LEU A 129 8.42 -1.24 -19.94
N ASP A 130 8.85 -2.24 -20.68
CA ASP A 130 10.28 -2.61 -20.83
C ASP A 130 11.01 -2.75 -19.48
N ASN A 131 10.39 -3.43 -18.53
CA ASN A 131 10.88 -3.67 -17.17
C ASN A 131 11.12 -2.40 -16.31
N LYS A 132 10.54 -1.26 -16.70
CA LYS A 132 10.55 -0.02 -15.92
C LYS A 132 9.13 0.37 -15.54
N VAL A 133 8.98 1.01 -14.39
CA VAL A 133 7.68 1.56 -14.00
C VAL A 133 7.29 2.66 -14.99
N SER A 134 6.17 2.46 -15.67
CA SER A 134 5.59 3.42 -16.61
C SER A 134 4.42 4.21 -16.02
N GLY A 135 3.78 3.69 -14.95
CA GLY A 135 2.69 4.37 -14.28
C GLY A 135 2.31 3.76 -12.95
N LEU A 136 1.85 4.63 -12.05
CA LEU A 136 1.19 4.27 -10.81
C LEU A 136 -0.28 4.66 -10.95
N ILE A 137 -1.19 3.78 -10.53
CA ILE A 137 -2.65 3.95 -10.66
C ILE A 137 -3.33 3.66 -9.32
N ASP A 138 -4.60 3.99 -9.22
CA ASP A 138 -5.46 3.75 -8.05
C ASP A 138 -5.02 4.48 -6.77
N PHE A 139 -5.00 5.81 -6.83
CA PHE A 139 -4.71 6.69 -5.68
C PHE A 139 -5.90 6.85 -4.71
N TYR A 140 -6.85 5.91 -4.70
CA TYR A 140 -8.06 6.02 -3.87
C TYR A 140 -7.77 6.13 -2.38
N PHE A 141 -6.80 5.35 -1.88
CA PHE A 141 -6.38 5.34 -0.49
C PHE A 141 -5.33 6.39 -0.12
N SER A 142 -4.87 7.18 -1.07
CA SER A 142 -3.86 8.22 -0.80
C SER A 142 -4.29 9.13 0.33
N CYS A 143 -3.35 9.40 1.24
CA CYS A 143 -3.56 10.19 2.46
C CYS A 143 -2.23 10.77 2.95
N ASN A 144 -2.26 11.56 4.02
CA ASN A 144 -1.05 12.02 4.68
C ASN A 144 -0.61 11.01 5.75
N ASP A 145 0.60 10.46 5.61
CA ASP A 145 1.21 9.57 6.59
C ASP A 145 2.74 9.56 6.42
N PHE A 146 3.46 8.72 7.18
CA PHE A 146 4.90 8.56 7.03
C PHE A 146 5.28 7.93 5.69
N PHE A 147 6.30 8.48 5.02
CA PHE A 147 6.83 7.86 3.80
C PHE A 147 7.34 6.43 4.03
N ALA A 148 7.96 6.19 5.20
CA ALA A 148 8.38 4.84 5.59
C ALA A 148 7.20 3.87 5.80
N TYR A 149 5.98 4.37 6.12
CA TYR A 149 4.79 3.54 6.18
C TYR A 149 4.33 3.10 4.79
N ASP A 150 4.39 3.97 3.78
CA ASP A 150 4.10 3.58 2.40
C ASP A 150 5.12 2.55 1.86
N LEU A 151 6.41 2.75 2.19
CA LEU A 151 7.44 1.75 1.89
C LEU A 151 7.15 0.41 2.59
N SER A 152 6.64 0.40 3.83
CA SER A 152 6.25 -0.82 4.54
C SER A 152 5.09 -1.56 3.87
N ILE A 153 4.16 -0.83 3.26
CA ILE A 153 3.08 -1.42 2.44
C ILE A 153 3.68 -2.10 1.22
N CYS A 154 4.62 -1.45 0.53
CA CYS A 154 5.33 -2.08 -0.59
C CYS A 154 6.14 -3.31 -0.16
N ILE A 155 6.79 -3.29 1.01
CA ILE A 155 7.50 -4.47 1.54
C ILE A 155 6.52 -5.65 1.67
N ASN A 156 5.36 -5.43 2.27
CA ASN A 156 4.34 -6.47 2.39
C ASN A 156 3.78 -6.93 1.03
N ALA A 157 3.66 -6.05 0.05
CA ALA A 157 3.08 -6.36 -1.24
C ALA A 157 4.06 -7.03 -2.21
N TRP A 158 5.39 -6.70 -2.12
CA TRP A 158 6.37 -7.05 -3.14
C TRP A 158 7.48 -8.00 -2.65
N CYS A 159 7.60 -8.20 -1.33
CA CYS A 159 8.69 -8.99 -0.76
C CYS A 159 8.24 -10.35 -0.22
N PHE A 160 7.04 -10.79 -0.54
CA PHE A 160 6.54 -12.12 -0.26
C PHE A 160 6.24 -12.84 -1.59
N ASN A 161 6.59 -14.12 -1.68
CA ASN A 161 6.30 -14.95 -2.84
C ASN A 161 4.87 -15.53 -2.79
N GLU A 162 4.49 -16.33 -3.79
CA GLU A 162 3.17 -16.97 -3.89
C GLU A 162 2.87 -17.91 -2.71
N ASP A 163 3.90 -18.53 -2.12
CA ASP A 163 3.79 -19.37 -0.92
C ASP A 163 3.82 -18.54 0.38
N ASN A 164 3.72 -17.22 0.28
CA ASN A 164 3.77 -16.26 1.38
C ASN A 164 5.09 -16.28 2.18
N ASN A 165 6.20 -16.72 1.56
CA ASN A 165 7.53 -16.68 2.16
C ASN A 165 8.21 -15.34 1.87
N PHE A 166 8.83 -14.76 2.90
CA PHE A 166 9.55 -13.50 2.78
C PHE A 166 10.85 -13.64 1.98
N SER A 167 11.02 -12.80 0.98
CA SER A 167 12.22 -12.69 0.15
C SER A 167 13.13 -11.56 0.64
N LYS A 168 14.18 -11.90 1.39
CA LYS A 168 15.21 -10.92 1.80
C LYS A 168 15.86 -10.20 0.61
N GLU A 169 15.92 -10.85 -0.53
CA GLU A 169 16.53 -10.31 -1.72
C GLU A 169 15.64 -9.22 -2.36
N ASN A 170 14.33 -9.49 -2.49
CA ASN A 170 13.36 -8.50 -2.95
C ASN A 170 13.29 -7.31 -1.99
N PHE A 171 13.33 -7.56 -0.68
CA PHE A 171 13.40 -6.52 0.34
C PHE A 171 14.62 -5.61 0.14
N LYS A 172 15.82 -6.19 0.03
CA LYS A 172 17.05 -5.41 -0.19
C LYS A 172 16.99 -4.57 -1.46
N THR A 173 16.52 -5.14 -2.56
CA THR A 173 16.45 -4.41 -3.83
C THR A 173 15.41 -3.29 -3.79
N LEU A 174 14.26 -3.51 -3.15
CA LEU A 174 13.22 -2.50 -2.98
C LEU A 174 13.71 -1.32 -2.13
N VAL A 175 14.29 -1.62 -0.96
CA VAL A 175 14.83 -0.59 -0.05
C VAL A 175 15.99 0.16 -0.71
N ASN A 176 16.88 -0.52 -1.42
CA ASN A 176 17.98 0.11 -2.14
C ASN A 176 17.48 1.04 -3.26
N GLY A 177 16.49 0.60 -4.06
CA GLY A 177 15.89 1.42 -5.10
C GLY A 177 15.25 2.69 -4.53
N TYR A 178 14.57 2.58 -3.40
CA TYR A 178 14.02 3.74 -2.69
C TYR A 178 15.13 4.66 -2.17
N HIS A 179 16.13 4.10 -1.47
CA HIS A 179 17.23 4.83 -0.84
C HIS A 179 18.09 5.59 -1.86
N GLU A 180 18.27 5.04 -3.07
CA GLU A 180 19.03 5.70 -4.15
C GLU A 180 18.41 7.04 -4.56
N VAL A 181 17.09 7.17 -4.52
CA VAL A 181 16.36 8.37 -4.93
C VAL A 181 16.06 9.29 -3.74
N ARG A 182 15.59 8.71 -2.64
CA ARG A 182 15.31 9.39 -1.38
C ARG A 182 16.02 8.64 -0.25
N PRO A 183 17.18 9.15 0.23
CA PRO A 183 17.91 8.51 1.30
C PRO A 183 17.06 8.31 2.56
N LEU A 184 17.00 7.08 3.06
CA LEU A 184 16.34 6.73 4.31
C LEU A 184 17.28 7.02 5.48
N SER A 185 16.77 7.67 6.52
CA SER A 185 17.47 7.84 7.78
C SER A 185 17.50 6.53 8.57
N GLU A 186 18.47 6.38 9.48
CA GLU A 186 18.52 5.25 10.41
C GLU A 186 17.20 5.09 11.18
N LYS A 187 16.58 6.20 11.56
CA LYS A 187 15.30 6.17 12.25
C LYS A 187 14.17 5.60 11.39
N GLU A 188 14.13 5.90 10.10
CA GLU A 188 13.17 5.30 9.17
C GLU A 188 13.44 3.81 9.01
N LEU A 189 14.71 3.40 8.80
CA LEU A 189 15.10 2.00 8.67
C LEU A 189 14.74 1.19 9.91
N ASN A 190 15.10 1.67 11.10
CA ASN A 190 14.81 1.01 12.38
C ASN A 190 13.31 0.96 12.70
N SER A 191 12.50 1.76 12.01
CA SER A 191 11.04 1.75 12.17
C SER A 191 10.32 0.77 11.22
N LEU A 192 11.00 0.26 10.17
CA LEU A 192 10.37 -0.61 9.18
C LEU A 192 9.70 -1.85 9.79
N PRO A 193 10.28 -2.58 10.77
CA PRO A 193 9.65 -3.78 11.32
C PRO A 193 8.26 -3.49 11.91
N VAL A 194 8.13 -2.46 12.74
CA VAL A 194 6.84 -2.10 13.33
C VAL A 194 5.87 -1.51 12.32
N LEU A 195 6.35 -0.76 11.33
CA LEU A 195 5.52 -0.23 10.25
C LEU A 195 5.01 -1.35 9.34
N CYS A 196 5.82 -2.38 9.05
CA CYS A 196 5.40 -3.58 8.33
C CYS A 196 4.35 -4.38 9.10
N SER A 197 4.49 -4.49 10.43
CA SER A 197 3.46 -5.10 11.29
C SER A 197 2.15 -4.31 11.21
N GLY A 198 2.21 -2.98 11.28
CA GLY A 198 1.03 -2.11 11.18
C GLY A 198 0.35 -2.17 9.81
N SER A 199 1.11 -2.17 8.74
CA SER A 199 0.55 -2.30 7.39
C SER A 199 -0.05 -3.70 7.17
N ALA A 200 0.58 -4.77 7.66
CA ALA A 200 0.01 -6.12 7.61
C ALA A 200 -1.31 -6.21 8.39
N LEU A 201 -1.37 -5.65 9.59
CA LEU A 201 -2.62 -5.58 10.37
C LEU A 201 -3.72 -4.82 9.62
N ARG A 202 -3.41 -3.67 9.02
CA ARG A 202 -4.37 -2.91 8.21
C ARG A 202 -4.97 -3.76 7.10
N PHE A 203 -4.14 -4.43 6.31
CA PHE A 203 -4.63 -5.23 5.18
C PHE A 203 -5.37 -6.49 5.62
N LEU A 204 -4.93 -7.14 6.71
CA LEU A 204 -5.70 -8.22 7.34
C LEU A 204 -7.12 -7.75 7.68
N LEU A 205 -7.25 -6.63 8.38
CA LEU A 205 -8.55 -6.14 8.85
C LEU A 205 -9.47 -5.72 7.69
N THR A 206 -8.95 -5.05 6.68
CA THR A 206 -9.75 -4.65 5.51
C THR A 206 -10.18 -5.85 4.67
N ARG A 207 -9.36 -6.89 4.56
CA ARG A 207 -9.72 -8.14 3.88
C ARG A 207 -10.77 -8.93 4.67
N VAL A 208 -10.64 -9.01 6.00
CA VAL A 208 -11.66 -9.64 6.87
C VAL A 208 -13.00 -8.89 6.78
N ASP A 209 -12.96 -7.56 6.74
CA ASP A 209 -14.19 -6.76 6.59
C ASP A 209 -14.91 -7.09 5.29
N ASN A 210 -14.19 -7.25 4.20
CA ASN A 210 -14.72 -7.60 2.89
C ASN A 210 -15.02 -9.11 2.71
N TRP A 211 -14.52 -9.97 3.59
CA TRP A 211 -14.49 -11.43 3.42
C TRP A 211 -15.84 -12.11 3.19
N ASN A 212 -16.96 -11.58 3.66
CA ASN A 212 -18.29 -12.18 3.45
C ASN A 212 -19.22 -11.34 2.57
N SER A 213 -18.76 -10.20 2.06
CA SER A 213 -19.59 -9.32 1.23
C SER A 213 -19.84 -9.91 -0.17
N SER A 214 -19.05 -10.90 -0.59
CA SER A 214 -19.12 -11.53 -1.91
C SER A 214 -19.92 -12.84 -1.93
N LYS A 215 -20.12 -13.52 -0.79
CA LYS A 215 -20.96 -14.72 -0.74
C LYS A 215 -22.44 -14.34 -0.77
N GLY A 216 -23.01 -14.23 -1.98
CA GLY A 216 -24.47 -14.05 -2.17
C GLY A 216 -24.88 -13.00 -3.20
N LYS A 217 -23.97 -12.30 -3.84
CA LYS A 217 -24.32 -11.26 -4.83
C LYS A 217 -24.20 -11.67 -6.29
N GLY A 218 -23.91 -12.94 -6.60
CA GLY A 218 -23.90 -13.46 -7.98
C GLY A 218 -23.00 -12.71 -8.96
N ILE A 219 -22.04 -11.97 -8.47
CA ILE A 219 -21.08 -11.20 -9.24
C ILE A 219 -19.74 -11.86 -9.00
N ASP A 220 -19.24 -12.59 -10.00
CA ASP A 220 -17.84 -13.02 -10.09
C ASP A 220 -16.94 -11.77 -10.20
N ILE A 221 -16.77 -11.05 -9.10
CA ILE A 221 -15.97 -9.84 -9.10
C ILE A 221 -14.83 -10.00 -8.12
N VAL A 222 -13.65 -9.89 -8.69
CA VAL A 222 -12.35 -9.69 -8.05
C VAL A 222 -11.88 -10.92 -7.28
N SER A 223 -10.71 -11.39 -7.64
CA SER A 223 -9.95 -12.41 -6.93
C SER A 223 -10.06 -12.18 -5.43
N TYR A 224 -10.76 -13.08 -4.77
CA TYR A 224 -10.93 -13.09 -3.33
C TYR A 224 -9.55 -13.15 -2.68
N GLN A 225 -9.12 -12.05 -2.09
CA GLN A 225 -7.84 -12.01 -1.38
C GLN A 225 -8.03 -12.61 0.01
N ASP A 226 -7.48 -13.81 0.24
CA ASP A 226 -7.59 -14.50 1.52
C ASP A 226 -6.95 -13.66 2.64
N PRO A 227 -7.69 -13.33 3.72
CA PRO A 227 -7.13 -12.57 4.83
C PRO A 227 -5.99 -13.32 5.55
N ARG A 228 -5.91 -14.66 5.46
CA ARG A 228 -4.83 -15.47 6.08
C ARG A 228 -3.45 -15.09 5.57
N GLU A 229 -3.35 -14.69 4.32
CA GLU A 229 -2.10 -14.18 3.74
C GLU A 229 -1.50 -13.05 4.60
N PHE A 230 -2.32 -12.08 5.00
CA PHE A 230 -1.84 -10.97 5.83
C PHE A 230 -1.75 -11.32 7.32
N LEU A 231 -2.48 -12.30 7.79
CA LEU A 231 -2.28 -12.84 9.15
C LEU A 231 -0.89 -13.49 9.28
N GLU A 232 -0.47 -14.27 8.28
CA GLU A 232 0.86 -14.87 8.24
C GLU A 232 1.98 -13.81 8.15
N ARG A 233 1.81 -12.76 7.33
CA ARG A 233 2.76 -11.64 7.25
C ARG A 233 2.84 -10.87 8.57
N LEU A 234 1.72 -10.63 9.23
CA LEU A 234 1.68 -10.00 10.56
C LEU A 234 2.43 -10.87 11.58
N ASN A 235 2.18 -12.18 11.58
CA ASN A 235 2.87 -13.13 12.45
C ASN A 235 4.37 -13.23 12.15
N PHE A 236 4.76 -13.12 10.87
CA PHE A 236 6.16 -13.04 10.47
C PHE A 236 6.84 -11.81 11.08
N HIS A 237 6.29 -10.61 10.84
CA HIS A 237 6.87 -9.37 11.34
C HIS A 237 6.87 -9.25 12.87
N SER A 238 5.93 -9.92 13.56
CA SER A 238 5.87 -9.90 15.03
C SER A 238 6.98 -10.72 15.71
N LYS A 239 7.70 -11.54 14.94
CA LYS A 239 8.76 -12.45 15.45
C LYS A 239 10.18 -11.95 15.14
N ILE A 240 10.31 -10.91 14.35
CA ILE A 240 11.60 -10.37 13.92
C ILE A 240 11.76 -8.95 14.44
N ASP A 241 12.94 -8.69 15.03
CA ASP A 241 13.32 -7.36 15.49
C ASP A 241 13.97 -6.54 14.37
N ASP A 242 14.63 -7.22 13.40
CA ASP A 242 15.30 -6.63 12.23
C ASP A 242 14.87 -7.33 10.92
N LEU A 243 14.67 -6.54 9.84
CA LEU A 243 14.33 -7.00 8.48
C LEU A 243 15.57 -7.25 7.61
#